data_b2961b6bdc10583d28acef4e33ebf9ec
#
_entry.id   b2961b6bdc10583d28acef4e33ebf9ec
#
_cell.length_a   1.000
_cell.length_b   1.000
_cell.length_c   1.000
_cell.angle_alpha   90.00
_cell.angle_beta   90.00
_cell.angle_gamma   90.00
#
_symmetry.space_group_name_H-M   'P 1'
#
loop_
_entity.id
_entity.type
_entity.pdbx_description
1 polymer ?
#
loop_
_entity_poly.entity_id
_entity_poly.type
_entity_poly.pdbx_seq_one_letter_code
_entity_poly.pdbx_strand_id
1 'polypeptide(L)'
;MANSKGVAVTGASRGIGSGIVEQLAGQGHVVGCLSRKGIGPEDQEVSGRLIKLPCNMENEDQISTAINTLVKEAGRIDVLVNNAGLHLEGVSALVSKTDFEKILATNIIGPFLACREAYPHMVANGGGLIINLGSFFDRLGAKRNLAYNCSKSALGSLTRTLAVEWAKDKIRVLNVAPGFVATDLNADYMANDTFKKFVQRRIPVGHTAGVGEVARLVAMLVDMDLPSLTGETIFLDGGQSINQ
;
A
#
# COMPACT_ATOMS: atom_id res chain seq x y z
N MET A 1 15.78 5.44 -21.74
CA MET A 1 14.75 4.56 -21.16
C MET A 1 14.99 4.54 -19.66
N ALA A 2 13.97 4.78 -18.83
CA ALA A 2 14.12 4.64 -17.39
C ALA A 2 14.58 3.20 -17.08
N ASN A 3 15.51 3.08 -16.13
CA ASN A 3 16.07 1.77 -15.77
C ASN A 3 14.93 0.92 -15.16
N SER A 4 14.64 -0.26 -15.73
CA SER A 4 13.60 -1.16 -15.23
C SER A 4 13.91 -1.55 -13.78
N LYS A 5 12.92 -1.37 -12.87
CA LYS A 5 13.03 -1.68 -11.44
C LYS A 5 12.34 -2.99 -11.12
N GLY A 6 12.85 -3.71 -10.12
CA GLY A 6 12.14 -4.81 -9.47
C GLY A 6 11.22 -4.25 -8.39
N VAL A 7 9.91 -4.48 -8.50
CA VAL A 7 8.89 -3.93 -7.60
C VAL A 7 8.06 -5.05 -6.98
N ALA A 8 7.91 -5.07 -5.67
CA ALA A 8 6.95 -5.92 -4.98
C ALA A 8 5.68 -5.14 -4.62
N VAL A 9 4.49 -5.64 -4.96
CA VAL A 9 3.22 -5.05 -4.57
C VAL A 9 2.40 -6.09 -3.81
N THR A 10 2.09 -5.82 -2.54
CA THR A 10 1.23 -6.70 -1.74
C THR A 10 -0.24 -6.38 -1.96
N GLY A 11 -1.12 -7.40 -1.92
CA GLY A 11 -2.54 -7.21 -2.19
C GLY A 11 -2.82 -6.85 -3.66
N ALA A 12 -2.02 -7.38 -4.58
CA ALA A 12 -1.98 -7.01 -6.00
C ALA A 12 -3.18 -7.49 -6.85
N SER A 13 -4.07 -8.31 -6.30
CA SER A 13 -5.08 -9.02 -7.10
C SER A 13 -6.29 -8.18 -7.51
N ARG A 14 -6.51 -7.01 -6.92
CA ARG A 14 -7.69 -6.14 -7.18
C ARG A 14 -7.53 -4.75 -6.59
N GLY A 15 -8.44 -3.84 -6.94
CA GLY A 15 -8.56 -2.50 -6.39
C GLY A 15 -7.27 -1.70 -6.53
N ILE A 16 -6.84 -0.99 -5.48
CA ILE A 16 -5.66 -0.13 -5.51
C ILE A 16 -4.40 -0.91 -5.90
N GLY A 17 -4.21 -2.11 -5.35
CA GLY A 17 -3.03 -2.93 -5.65
C GLY A 17 -2.94 -3.33 -7.12
N SER A 18 -4.04 -3.74 -7.74
CA SER A 18 -4.11 -4.04 -9.18
C SER A 18 -3.76 -2.80 -10.01
N GLY A 19 -4.38 -1.66 -9.72
CA GLY A 19 -4.08 -0.41 -10.43
C GLY A 19 -2.63 0.04 -10.31
N ILE A 20 -2.00 -0.17 -9.14
CA ILE A 20 -0.56 0.11 -8.96
C ILE A 20 0.28 -0.82 -9.83
N VAL A 21 -0.04 -2.13 -9.86
CA VAL A 21 0.65 -3.10 -10.70
C VAL A 21 0.56 -2.73 -12.17
N GLU A 22 -0.64 -2.45 -12.68
CA GLU A 22 -0.89 -2.06 -14.07
C GLU A 22 -0.10 -0.81 -14.45
N GLN A 23 -0.11 0.22 -13.58
CA GLN A 23 0.60 1.47 -13.80
C GLN A 23 2.12 1.26 -13.89
N LEU A 24 2.70 0.50 -12.95
CA LEU A 24 4.14 0.25 -12.90
C LEU A 24 4.62 -0.69 -14.00
N ALA A 25 3.85 -1.72 -14.32
CA ALA A 25 4.15 -2.60 -15.44
C ALA A 25 4.04 -1.86 -16.79
N GLY A 26 3.06 -0.97 -16.93
CA GLY A 26 2.94 -0.07 -18.09
C GLY A 26 4.15 0.84 -18.30
N GLN A 27 4.91 1.15 -17.24
CA GLN A 27 6.16 1.90 -17.29
C GLN A 27 7.41 1.03 -17.56
N GLY A 28 7.23 -0.29 -17.75
CA GLY A 28 8.32 -1.20 -18.09
C GLY A 28 9.04 -1.82 -16.89
N HIS A 29 8.46 -1.74 -15.69
CA HIS A 29 9.02 -2.38 -14.50
C HIS A 29 8.70 -3.88 -14.42
N VAL A 30 9.51 -4.64 -13.68
CA VAL A 30 9.23 -6.03 -13.32
C VAL A 30 8.48 -6.02 -11.99
N VAL A 31 7.21 -6.44 -12.00
CA VAL A 31 6.33 -6.31 -10.84
C VAL A 31 5.94 -7.67 -10.27
N GLY A 32 6.34 -7.93 -9.05
CA GLY A 32 5.87 -9.06 -8.23
C GLY A 32 4.48 -8.78 -7.68
N CYS A 33 3.50 -9.57 -8.11
CA CYS A 33 2.12 -9.50 -7.68
C CYS A 33 1.88 -10.43 -6.48
N LEU A 34 2.09 -9.90 -5.25
CA LEU A 34 1.91 -10.68 -4.04
C LEU A 34 0.43 -10.69 -3.61
N SER A 35 -0.20 -11.85 -3.67
CA SER A 35 -1.60 -12.02 -3.26
C SER A 35 -1.86 -13.43 -2.73
N ARG A 36 -2.89 -13.62 -1.88
CA ARG A 36 -3.20 -14.92 -1.25
C ARG A 36 -3.36 -16.07 -2.24
N LYS A 37 -3.86 -15.80 -3.44
CA LYS A 37 -4.07 -16.81 -4.49
C LYS A 37 -2.95 -16.82 -5.55
N GLY A 38 -1.92 -15.99 -5.43
CA GLY A 38 -0.89 -15.86 -6.45
C GLY A 38 -1.45 -15.35 -7.78
N ILE A 39 -2.40 -14.41 -7.73
CA ILE A 39 -2.98 -13.78 -8.92
C ILE A 39 -2.68 -12.28 -8.89
N GLY A 40 -2.58 -11.70 -10.07
CA GLY A 40 -2.46 -10.26 -10.31
C GLY A 40 -3.53 -9.81 -11.30
N PRO A 41 -3.40 -8.61 -11.86
CA PRO A 41 -4.19 -8.20 -13.01
C PRO A 41 -4.12 -9.24 -14.13
N GLU A 42 -5.14 -9.29 -14.97
CA GLU A 42 -5.08 -10.10 -16.18
C GLU A 42 -3.89 -9.65 -17.04
N ASP A 43 -3.28 -10.61 -17.76
CA ASP A 43 -2.12 -10.32 -18.59
C ASP A 43 -2.56 -9.42 -19.76
N GLN A 44 -2.42 -8.11 -19.55
CA GLN A 44 -2.53 -7.12 -20.60
C GLN A 44 -1.18 -7.01 -21.30
N GLU A 45 -1.17 -6.56 -22.55
CA GLU A 45 0.07 -6.15 -23.23
C GLU A 45 0.66 -4.93 -22.52
N VAL A 46 1.47 -5.18 -21.48
CA VAL A 46 2.23 -4.16 -20.75
C VAL A 46 3.71 -4.22 -21.15
N SER A 47 4.38 -3.09 -21.09
CA SER A 47 5.82 -3.00 -21.44
C SER A 47 6.71 -3.75 -20.44
N GLY A 48 6.22 -3.99 -19.22
CA GLY A 48 6.92 -4.67 -18.14
C GLY A 48 6.55 -6.14 -18.03
N ARG A 49 7.05 -6.78 -16.98
CA ARG A 49 6.82 -8.19 -16.67
C ARG A 49 6.09 -8.35 -15.34
N LEU A 50 5.08 -9.21 -15.30
CA LEU A 50 4.37 -9.59 -14.07
C LEU A 50 4.88 -10.95 -13.56
N ILE A 51 5.13 -11.02 -12.24
CA ILE A 51 5.50 -12.25 -11.53
C ILE A 51 4.41 -12.49 -10.47
N LYS A 52 3.56 -13.50 -10.67
CA LYS A 52 2.43 -13.83 -9.79
C LYS A 52 2.91 -14.70 -8.63
N LEU A 53 2.80 -14.20 -7.39
CA LEU A 53 3.40 -14.81 -6.20
C LEU A 53 2.34 -15.06 -5.12
N PRO A 54 2.08 -16.32 -4.73
CA PRO A 54 1.25 -16.62 -3.58
C PRO A 54 1.86 -16.04 -2.31
N CYS A 55 1.09 -15.21 -1.58
CA CYS A 55 1.55 -14.59 -0.35
C CYS A 55 0.37 -14.19 0.53
N ASN A 56 0.27 -14.79 1.71
CA ASN A 56 -0.59 -14.33 2.79
C ASN A 56 0.23 -13.47 3.75
N MET A 57 -0.18 -12.22 3.95
CA MET A 57 0.53 -11.25 4.81
C MET A 57 0.50 -11.62 6.31
N GLU A 58 -0.27 -12.63 6.70
CA GLU A 58 -0.30 -13.21 8.05
C GLU A 58 0.71 -14.36 8.22
N ASN A 59 1.44 -14.76 7.15
CA ASN A 59 2.37 -15.88 7.14
C ASN A 59 3.77 -15.41 6.75
N GLU A 60 4.69 -15.44 7.72
CA GLU A 60 6.08 -14.99 7.57
C GLU A 60 6.84 -15.76 6.49
N ASP A 61 6.71 -17.10 6.47
CA ASP A 61 7.42 -17.94 5.49
C ASP A 61 6.97 -17.65 4.06
N GLN A 62 5.66 -17.36 3.86
CA GLN A 62 5.14 -16.99 2.55
C GLN A 62 5.64 -15.63 2.11
N ILE A 63 5.76 -14.66 3.03
CA ILE A 63 6.33 -13.34 2.74
C ILE A 63 7.79 -13.49 2.32
N SER A 64 8.59 -14.22 3.10
CA SER A 64 9.99 -14.46 2.80
C SER A 64 10.16 -15.18 1.45
N THR A 65 9.40 -16.24 1.21
CA THR A 65 9.43 -16.99 -0.06
C THR A 65 9.08 -16.08 -1.25
N ALA A 66 8.04 -15.26 -1.13
CA ALA A 66 7.60 -14.38 -2.22
C ALA A 66 8.64 -13.30 -2.54
N ILE A 67 9.22 -12.65 -1.52
CA ILE A 67 10.28 -11.64 -1.73
C ILE A 67 11.52 -12.27 -2.37
N ASN A 68 12.01 -13.40 -1.84
CA ASN A 68 13.17 -14.08 -2.39
C ASN A 68 12.95 -14.60 -3.82
N THR A 69 11.73 -15.09 -4.13
CA THR A 69 11.39 -15.51 -5.49
C THR A 69 11.39 -14.30 -6.44
N LEU A 70 10.81 -13.18 -6.04
CA LEU A 70 10.86 -11.95 -6.84
C LEU A 70 12.32 -11.53 -7.12
N VAL A 71 13.15 -11.48 -6.08
CA VAL A 71 14.55 -11.10 -6.23
C VAL A 71 15.28 -12.05 -7.19
N LYS A 72 15.05 -13.36 -7.08
CA LYS A 72 15.63 -14.35 -7.97
C LYS A 72 15.21 -14.14 -9.43
N GLU A 73 13.94 -13.86 -9.68
CA GLU A 73 13.38 -13.74 -11.02
C GLU A 73 13.59 -12.37 -11.66
N ALA A 74 13.55 -11.29 -10.88
CA ALA A 74 13.77 -9.92 -11.36
C ALA A 74 15.25 -9.50 -11.29
N GLY A 75 16.08 -10.25 -10.56
CA GLY A 75 17.49 -9.93 -10.31
C GLY A 75 17.69 -8.90 -9.19
N ARG A 76 16.63 -8.22 -8.74
CA ARG A 76 16.69 -7.15 -7.75
C ARG A 76 15.32 -6.84 -7.15
N ILE A 77 15.29 -6.13 -6.03
CA ILE A 77 14.12 -5.43 -5.52
C ILE A 77 14.49 -3.99 -5.19
N ASP A 78 13.89 -3.04 -5.88
CA ASP A 78 14.11 -1.60 -5.72
C ASP A 78 12.99 -0.94 -4.94
N VAL A 79 11.78 -1.49 -5.07
CA VAL A 79 10.58 -0.91 -4.50
C VAL A 79 9.73 -1.99 -3.83
N LEU A 80 9.26 -1.70 -2.62
CA LEU A 80 8.22 -2.48 -1.94
C LEU A 80 7.00 -1.58 -1.72
N VAL A 81 5.83 -2.02 -2.20
CA VAL A 81 4.55 -1.37 -1.95
C VAL A 81 3.70 -2.25 -1.03
N ASN A 82 3.60 -1.86 0.24
CA ASN A 82 2.74 -2.49 1.23
C ASN A 82 1.31 -1.98 1.08
N ASN A 83 0.54 -2.60 0.17
CA ASN A 83 -0.84 -2.22 -0.11
C ASN A 83 -1.86 -3.19 0.50
N ALA A 84 -1.51 -4.45 0.74
CA ALA A 84 -2.43 -5.41 1.36
C ALA A 84 -3.04 -4.86 2.66
N GLY A 85 -4.35 -5.00 2.81
CA GLY A 85 -5.03 -4.51 3.99
C GLY A 85 -6.38 -5.19 4.21
N LEU A 86 -6.78 -5.25 5.47
CA LEU A 86 -8.06 -5.75 5.93
C LEU A 86 -8.78 -4.62 6.69
N HIS A 87 -10.08 -4.48 6.42
CA HIS A 87 -10.97 -3.56 7.11
C HIS A 87 -12.17 -4.33 7.64
N LEU A 88 -12.41 -4.24 8.94
CA LEU A 88 -13.59 -4.78 9.61
C LEU A 88 -14.19 -3.67 10.47
N GLU A 89 -15.47 -3.45 10.28
CA GLU A 89 -16.25 -2.48 11.07
C GLU A 89 -16.93 -3.15 12.25
N GLY A 90 -16.96 -2.47 13.39
CA GLY A 90 -17.65 -2.95 14.57
C GLY A 90 -17.79 -1.89 15.66
N VAL A 91 -18.79 -2.00 16.51
CA VAL A 91 -18.92 -1.17 17.71
C VAL A 91 -17.71 -1.44 18.60
N SER A 92 -16.93 -0.42 18.94
CA SER A 92 -15.62 -0.57 19.61
C SER A 92 -15.66 -1.43 20.88
N ALA A 93 -16.72 -1.32 21.67
CA ALA A 93 -16.90 -2.13 22.89
C ALA A 93 -17.19 -3.62 22.62
N LEU A 94 -17.53 -3.98 21.38
CA LEU A 94 -17.89 -5.34 20.96
C LEU A 94 -16.86 -5.97 20.01
N VAL A 95 -15.81 -5.24 19.64
CA VAL A 95 -14.74 -5.79 18.79
C VAL A 95 -14.05 -6.93 19.54
N SER A 96 -14.03 -8.12 18.95
CA SER A 96 -13.34 -9.26 19.54
C SER A 96 -11.83 -9.09 19.48
N LYS A 97 -11.13 -9.70 20.44
CA LYS A 97 -9.66 -9.78 20.40
C LYS A 97 -9.17 -10.38 19.08
N THR A 98 -9.82 -11.43 18.62
CA THR A 98 -9.48 -12.15 17.37
C THR A 98 -9.59 -11.24 16.15
N ASP A 99 -10.66 -10.45 16.02
CA ASP A 99 -10.82 -9.52 14.91
C ASP A 99 -9.78 -8.38 14.95
N PHE A 100 -9.51 -7.88 16.16
CA PHE A 100 -8.49 -6.86 16.38
C PHE A 100 -7.11 -7.37 15.97
N GLU A 101 -6.71 -8.55 16.47
CA GLU A 101 -5.43 -9.19 16.15
C GLU A 101 -5.30 -9.48 14.65
N LYS A 102 -6.35 -9.95 13.99
CA LYS A 102 -6.37 -10.22 12.56
C LYS A 102 -6.10 -8.97 11.72
N ILE A 103 -6.71 -7.84 12.09
CA ILE A 103 -6.45 -6.55 11.42
C ILE A 103 -4.99 -6.14 11.62
N LEU A 104 -4.45 -6.25 12.83
CA LEU A 104 -3.05 -5.91 13.10
C LEU A 104 -2.09 -6.85 12.37
N ALA A 105 -2.38 -8.14 12.33
CA ALA A 105 -1.56 -9.12 11.62
C ALA A 105 -1.42 -8.76 10.13
N THR A 106 -2.54 -8.46 9.46
CA THR A 106 -2.53 -8.11 8.04
C THR A 106 -1.97 -6.71 7.78
N ASN A 107 -2.38 -5.69 8.57
CA ASN A 107 -2.16 -4.28 8.23
C ASN A 107 -0.86 -3.70 8.78
N ILE A 108 -0.22 -4.35 9.77
CA ILE A 108 1.00 -3.83 10.40
C ILE A 108 2.09 -4.88 10.54
N ILE A 109 1.80 -6.08 11.06
CA ILE A 109 2.83 -7.13 11.21
C ILE A 109 3.30 -7.60 9.83
N GLY A 110 2.38 -7.86 8.90
CA GLY A 110 2.73 -8.24 7.53
C GLY A 110 3.60 -7.21 6.81
N PRO A 111 3.23 -5.93 6.76
CA PRO A 111 4.09 -4.86 6.25
C PRO A 111 5.46 -4.78 6.92
N PHE A 112 5.53 -4.90 8.25
CA PHE A 112 6.81 -4.96 8.97
C PHE A 112 7.67 -6.13 8.47
N LEU A 113 7.12 -7.34 8.40
CA LEU A 113 7.82 -8.52 7.92
C LEU A 113 8.28 -8.34 6.47
N ALA A 114 7.44 -7.82 5.59
CA ALA A 114 7.82 -7.55 4.20
C ALA A 114 8.96 -6.52 4.09
N CYS A 115 8.92 -5.45 4.91
CA CYS A 115 10.02 -4.49 5.00
C CYS A 115 11.32 -5.14 5.44
N ARG A 116 11.27 -5.97 6.50
CA ARG A 116 12.43 -6.68 7.03
C ARG A 116 13.03 -7.66 6.01
N GLU A 117 12.21 -8.39 5.29
CA GLU A 117 12.67 -9.32 4.25
C GLU A 117 13.26 -8.58 3.03
N ALA A 118 12.70 -7.44 2.63
CA ALA A 118 13.20 -6.66 1.51
C ALA A 118 14.51 -5.92 1.84
N TYR A 119 14.73 -5.55 3.10
CA TYR A 119 15.85 -4.72 3.56
C TYR A 119 17.23 -5.21 3.07
N PRO A 120 17.68 -6.46 3.32
CA PRO A 120 19.01 -6.90 2.92
C PRO A 120 19.23 -6.84 1.41
N HIS A 121 18.19 -7.09 0.62
CA HIS A 121 18.25 -7.03 -0.83
C HIS A 121 18.36 -5.58 -1.32
N MET A 122 17.61 -4.64 -0.71
CA MET A 122 17.71 -3.22 -1.02
C MET A 122 19.09 -2.66 -0.65
N VAL A 123 19.64 -3.05 0.50
CA VAL A 123 21.02 -2.67 0.89
C VAL A 123 22.03 -3.16 -0.14
N ALA A 124 21.92 -4.43 -0.56
CA ALA A 124 22.79 -5.01 -1.57
C ALA A 124 22.70 -4.31 -2.94
N ASN A 125 21.53 -3.73 -3.27
CA ASN A 125 21.31 -2.95 -4.49
C ASN A 125 21.77 -1.47 -4.35
N GLY A 126 22.21 -1.04 -3.17
CA GLY A 126 22.67 0.33 -2.91
C GLY A 126 21.56 1.30 -2.54
N GLY A 127 20.39 0.81 -2.13
CA GLY A 127 19.24 1.57 -1.64
C GLY A 127 17.92 1.05 -2.17
N GLY A 128 16.82 1.71 -1.80
CA GLY A 128 15.48 1.32 -2.21
C GLY A 128 14.40 2.31 -1.79
N LEU A 129 13.16 1.98 -2.14
CA LEU A 129 11.97 2.75 -1.75
C LEU A 129 10.91 1.81 -1.20
N ILE A 130 10.40 2.12 -0.01
CA ILE A 130 9.25 1.45 0.58
C ILE A 130 8.09 2.44 0.60
N ILE A 131 6.94 2.03 0.07
CA ILE A 131 5.69 2.79 0.10
C ILE A 131 4.65 2.00 0.87
N ASN A 132 4.23 2.51 2.00
CA ASN A 132 3.13 1.95 2.77
C ASN A 132 1.81 2.60 2.33
N LEU A 133 0.75 1.82 2.09
CA LEU A 133 -0.59 2.34 1.85
C LEU A 133 -1.30 2.54 3.20
N GLY A 134 -1.21 3.76 3.69
CA GLY A 134 -1.90 4.24 4.88
C GLY A 134 -3.39 4.46 4.66
N SER A 135 -3.91 5.48 5.34
CA SER A 135 -5.28 5.97 5.19
C SER A 135 -5.37 7.34 5.86
N PHE A 136 -6.31 8.18 5.42
CA PHE A 136 -6.67 9.40 6.14
C PHE A 136 -7.17 9.13 7.57
N PHE A 137 -7.54 7.91 7.89
CA PHE A 137 -7.82 7.43 9.25
C PHE A 137 -6.59 7.36 10.17
N ASP A 138 -5.38 7.59 9.65
CA ASP A 138 -4.20 7.84 10.49
C ASP A 138 -4.38 9.08 11.40
N ARG A 139 -5.10 10.11 10.90
CA ARG A 139 -5.33 11.38 11.61
C ARG A 139 -6.73 11.53 12.21
N LEU A 140 -7.71 10.80 11.71
CA LEU A 140 -9.11 10.99 12.09
C LEU A 140 -9.66 9.82 12.90
N GLY A 141 -10.33 10.14 14.01
CA GLY A 141 -11.17 9.17 14.69
C GLY A 141 -12.44 8.89 13.89
N ALA A 142 -12.68 7.64 13.54
CA ALA A 142 -13.88 7.20 12.86
C ALA A 142 -14.67 6.19 13.70
N LYS A 143 -15.98 6.43 13.85
CA LYS A 143 -16.86 5.48 14.55
C LYS A 143 -16.78 4.11 13.89
N ARG A 144 -16.81 3.04 14.69
CA ARG A 144 -16.84 1.63 14.26
C ARG A 144 -15.56 1.13 13.56
N ASN A 145 -14.46 1.90 13.57
CA ASN A 145 -13.23 1.60 12.84
C ASN A 145 -12.02 1.45 13.77
N LEU A 146 -12.21 1.06 15.04
CA LEU A 146 -11.17 1.08 16.06
C LEU A 146 -9.88 0.37 15.62
N ALA A 147 -9.95 -0.92 15.29
CA ALA A 147 -8.77 -1.71 14.96
C ALA A 147 -8.08 -1.23 13.66
N TYR A 148 -8.89 -0.83 12.67
CA TYR A 148 -8.37 -0.29 11.42
C TYR A 148 -7.63 1.02 11.64
N ASN A 149 -8.21 1.98 12.37
CA ASN A 149 -7.55 3.25 12.70
C ASN A 149 -6.24 3.00 13.45
N CYS A 150 -6.25 2.14 14.48
CA CYS A 150 -5.03 1.77 15.21
C CYS A 150 -3.96 1.21 14.26
N SER A 151 -4.34 0.33 13.33
CA SER A 151 -3.39 -0.26 12.38
C SER A 151 -2.79 0.77 11.41
N LYS A 152 -3.60 1.73 10.92
CA LYS A 152 -3.12 2.74 9.98
C LYS A 152 -2.25 3.81 10.65
N SER A 153 -2.57 4.20 11.89
CA SER A 153 -1.71 5.06 12.71
C SER A 153 -0.37 4.38 13.06
N ALA A 154 -0.40 3.08 13.38
CA ALA A 154 0.81 2.28 13.60
C ALA A 154 1.67 2.20 12.33
N LEU A 155 1.05 2.09 11.14
CA LEU A 155 1.77 2.07 9.87
C LEU A 155 2.49 3.39 9.58
N GLY A 156 1.88 4.52 9.91
CA GLY A 156 2.53 5.84 9.87
C GLY A 156 3.74 5.92 10.82
N SER A 157 3.63 5.35 12.03
CA SER A 157 4.75 5.26 12.97
C SER A 157 5.87 4.36 12.45
N LEU A 158 5.54 3.18 11.91
CA LEU A 158 6.50 2.28 11.25
C LEU A 158 7.25 2.99 10.12
N THR A 159 6.54 3.76 9.29
CA THR A 159 7.14 4.55 8.22
C THR A 159 8.21 5.49 8.74
N ARG A 160 7.91 6.30 9.75
CA ARG A 160 8.86 7.26 10.33
C ARG A 160 10.08 6.59 10.95
N THR A 161 9.85 5.51 11.70
CA THR A 161 10.94 4.78 12.39
C THR A 161 11.90 4.17 11.37
N LEU A 162 11.39 3.43 10.39
CA LEU A 162 12.23 2.80 9.37
C LEU A 162 12.94 3.83 8.47
N ALA A 163 12.29 4.97 8.20
CA ALA A 163 12.92 6.06 7.45
C ALA A 163 14.17 6.60 8.16
N VAL A 164 14.10 6.76 9.49
CA VAL A 164 15.25 7.23 10.29
C VAL A 164 16.35 6.16 10.38
N GLU A 165 15.97 4.90 10.65
CA GLU A 165 16.96 3.83 10.84
C GLU A 165 17.70 3.46 9.54
N TRP A 166 17.00 3.47 8.39
CA TRP A 166 17.52 2.98 7.12
C TRP A 166 18.00 4.07 6.16
N ALA A 167 17.94 5.34 6.57
CA ALA A 167 18.42 6.46 5.77
C ALA A 167 19.90 6.32 5.37
N LYS A 168 20.76 5.82 6.30
CA LYS A 168 22.18 5.56 6.05
C LYS A 168 22.41 4.54 4.92
N ASP A 169 21.46 3.62 4.73
CA ASP A 169 21.50 2.58 3.70
C ASP A 169 20.79 3.01 2.41
N LYS A 170 20.47 4.32 2.30
CA LYS A 170 19.77 4.94 1.16
C LYS A 170 18.40 4.32 0.88
N ILE A 171 17.72 3.82 1.90
CA ILE A 171 16.36 3.31 1.79
C ILE A 171 15.41 4.42 2.27
N ARG A 172 14.53 4.85 1.38
CA ARG A 172 13.45 5.80 1.67
C ARG A 172 12.20 5.03 2.05
N VAL A 173 11.47 5.53 3.04
CA VAL A 173 10.20 4.93 3.46
C VAL A 173 9.14 6.03 3.48
N LEU A 174 8.07 5.85 2.73
CA LEU A 174 6.98 6.81 2.60
C LEU A 174 5.64 6.13 2.93
N ASN A 175 4.68 6.94 3.36
CA ASN A 175 3.31 6.52 3.55
C ASN A 175 2.40 7.30 2.59
N VAL A 176 1.63 6.62 1.76
CA VAL A 176 0.56 7.23 0.95
C VAL A 176 -0.75 6.95 1.64
N ALA A 177 -1.47 7.98 2.01
CA ALA A 177 -2.70 7.92 2.78
C ALA A 177 -3.91 8.40 1.96
N PRO A 178 -4.57 7.51 1.21
CA PRO A 178 -5.78 7.86 0.48
C PRO A 178 -6.94 8.17 1.42
N GLY A 179 -7.87 9.01 0.93
CA GLY A 179 -9.22 9.13 1.45
C GLY A 179 -10.09 7.94 1.06
N PHE A 180 -11.38 8.20 0.85
CA PHE A 180 -12.24 7.19 0.23
C PHE A 180 -11.83 6.98 -1.23
N VAL A 181 -11.61 5.72 -1.60
CA VAL A 181 -11.26 5.32 -2.98
C VAL A 181 -12.35 4.44 -3.52
N ALA A 182 -12.92 4.83 -4.66
CA ALA A 182 -13.89 4.01 -5.36
C ALA A 182 -13.20 2.76 -5.94
N THR A 183 -13.69 1.59 -5.53
CA THR A 183 -13.22 0.28 -5.97
C THR A 183 -14.42 -0.62 -6.25
N ASP A 184 -14.25 -1.70 -6.97
CA ASP A 184 -15.33 -2.67 -7.23
C ASP A 184 -15.94 -3.24 -5.93
N LEU A 185 -15.15 -3.31 -4.86
CA LEU A 185 -15.60 -3.84 -3.56
C LEU A 185 -16.57 -2.93 -2.82
N ASN A 186 -16.58 -1.66 -3.10
CA ASN A 186 -17.40 -0.67 -2.41
C ASN A 186 -18.30 0.11 -3.38
N ALA A 187 -18.46 -0.36 -4.62
CA ALA A 187 -19.24 0.29 -5.66
C ALA A 187 -20.68 0.60 -5.20
N ASP A 188 -21.36 -0.38 -4.60
CA ASP A 188 -22.72 -0.20 -4.08
C ASP A 188 -22.80 0.85 -2.96
N TYR A 189 -21.83 0.83 -2.05
CA TYR A 189 -21.73 1.82 -0.99
C TYR A 189 -21.46 3.22 -1.56
N MET A 190 -20.58 3.33 -2.55
CA MET A 190 -20.25 4.59 -3.24
C MET A 190 -21.43 5.12 -4.06
N ALA A 191 -22.30 4.25 -4.58
CA ALA A 191 -23.50 4.63 -5.34
C ALA A 191 -24.64 5.16 -4.45
N ASN A 192 -24.59 4.90 -3.13
CA ASN A 192 -25.63 5.29 -2.19
C ASN A 192 -25.74 6.82 -2.05
N ASP A 193 -26.96 7.35 -2.17
CA ASP A 193 -27.21 8.80 -2.13
C ASP A 193 -26.83 9.48 -0.81
N THR A 194 -26.95 8.74 0.31
CA THR A 194 -26.50 9.22 1.62
C THR A 194 -24.99 9.41 1.64
N PHE A 195 -24.26 8.47 1.05
CA PHE A 195 -22.81 8.57 0.92
C PHE A 195 -22.40 9.69 -0.05
N LYS A 196 -23.07 9.84 -1.18
CA LYS A 196 -22.82 10.97 -2.11
C LYS A 196 -23.00 12.33 -1.44
N LYS A 197 -24.08 12.51 -0.66
CA LYS A 197 -24.29 13.73 0.14
C LYS A 197 -23.19 13.93 1.19
N PHE A 198 -22.73 12.85 1.82
CA PHE A 198 -21.61 12.90 2.76
C PHE A 198 -20.33 13.36 2.04
N VAL A 199 -19.99 12.80 0.87
CA VAL A 199 -18.84 13.20 0.05
C VAL A 199 -18.89 14.69 -0.28
N GLN A 200 -20.00 15.18 -0.83
CA GLN A 200 -20.18 16.60 -1.19
C GLN A 200 -20.02 17.54 0.01
N ARG A 201 -20.41 17.10 1.20
CA ARG A 201 -20.36 17.91 2.42
C ARG A 201 -19.00 17.87 3.11
N ARG A 202 -18.31 16.72 3.09
CA ARG A 202 -17.16 16.45 3.95
C ARG A 202 -15.83 16.40 3.20
N ILE A 203 -15.84 16.17 1.90
CA ILE A 203 -14.62 16.16 1.09
C ILE A 203 -14.56 17.47 0.29
N PRO A 204 -13.63 18.40 0.57
CA PRO A 204 -13.56 19.70 -0.08
C PRO A 204 -13.55 19.70 -1.60
N VAL A 205 -12.89 18.71 -2.23
CA VAL A 205 -12.89 18.58 -3.70
C VAL A 205 -14.21 18.03 -4.26
N GLY A 206 -15.15 17.60 -3.40
CA GLY A 206 -16.49 17.15 -3.78
C GLY A 206 -16.60 15.75 -4.36
N HIS A 207 -15.51 15.00 -4.44
CA HIS A 207 -15.50 13.62 -4.93
C HIS A 207 -14.48 12.73 -4.20
N THR A 208 -14.61 11.42 -4.33
CA THR A 208 -13.64 10.44 -3.82
C THR A 208 -12.53 10.23 -4.84
N ALA A 209 -11.35 9.82 -4.39
CA ALA A 209 -10.27 9.44 -5.29
C ALA A 209 -10.63 8.18 -6.10
N GLY A 210 -10.07 8.07 -7.29
CA GLY A 210 -10.09 6.83 -8.08
C GLY A 210 -8.84 5.99 -7.86
N VAL A 211 -8.93 4.68 -8.14
CA VAL A 211 -7.77 3.76 -8.11
C VAL A 211 -6.61 4.31 -8.93
N GLY A 212 -6.88 4.84 -10.13
CA GLY A 212 -5.87 5.41 -11.02
C GLY A 212 -5.14 6.62 -10.45
N GLU A 213 -5.76 7.41 -9.57
CA GLU A 213 -5.10 8.56 -8.93
C GLU A 213 -4.07 8.07 -7.91
N VAL A 214 -4.44 7.07 -7.08
CA VAL A 214 -3.51 6.46 -6.13
C VAL A 214 -2.36 5.77 -6.86
N ALA A 215 -2.66 5.03 -7.92
CA ALA A 215 -1.66 4.33 -8.73
C ALA A 215 -0.67 5.30 -9.39
N ARG A 216 -1.14 6.42 -9.96
CA ARG A 216 -0.28 7.47 -10.52
C ARG A 216 0.59 8.12 -9.47
N LEU A 217 0.06 8.43 -8.27
CA LEU A 217 0.87 8.99 -7.19
C LEU A 217 1.99 8.02 -6.78
N VAL A 218 1.68 6.74 -6.59
CA VAL A 218 2.69 5.71 -6.27
C VAL A 218 3.74 5.63 -7.38
N ALA A 219 3.34 5.59 -8.64
CA ALA A 219 4.26 5.54 -9.77
C ALA A 219 5.16 6.78 -9.86
N MET A 220 4.61 7.98 -9.64
CA MET A 220 5.42 9.20 -9.56
C MET A 220 6.49 9.11 -8.46
N LEU A 221 6.15 8.62 -7.27
CA LEU A 221 7.11 8.45 -6.16
C LEU A 221 8.18 7.41 -6.48
N VAL A 222 7.85 6.38 -7.25
CA VAL A 222 8.79 5.35 -7.74
C VAL A 222 9.79 5.93 -8.74
N ASP A 223 9.34 6.85 -9.60
CA ASP A 223 10.20 7.45 -10.64
C ASP A 223 11.00 8.65 -10.14
N MET A 224 10.55 9.30 -9.07
CA MET A 224 11.23 10.48 -8.52
C MET A 224 12.56 10.14 -7.84
N ASP A 225 13.62 10.82 -8.26
CA ASP A 225 14.90 10.84 -7.55
C ASP A 225 14.94 12.00 -6.54
N LEU A 226 14.33 11.78 -5.39
CA LEU A 226 14.26 12.73 -4.27
C LEU A 226 14.78 12.08 -2.98
N PRO A 227 16.12 11.97 -2.80
CA PRO A 227 16.68 11.23 -1.66
C PRO A 227 16.33 11.82 -0.30
N SER A 228 16.01 13.10 -0.23
CA SER A 228 15.58 13.77 1.01
C SER A 228 14.09 13.55 1.35
N LEU A 229 13.30 12.98 0.45
CA LEU A 229 11.89 12.67 0.69
C LEU A 229 11.75 11.29 1.34
N THR A 230 11.71 11.26 2.66
CA THR A 230 11.52 10.04 3.47
C THR A 230 10.83 10.35 4.78
N GLY A 231 10.16 9.38 5.38
CA GLY A 231 9.47 9.50 6.68
C GLY A 231 8.10 10.19 6.61
N GLU A 232 7.66 10.69 5.46
CA GLU A 232 6.47 11.48 5.30
C GLU A 232 5.22 10.66 4.97
N THR A 233 4.07 11.20 5.40
CA THR A 233 2.74 10.73 4.97
C THR A 233 2.15 11.72 3.98
N ILE A 234 1.92 11.24 2.77
CA ILE A 234 1.32 12.02 1.67
C ILE A 234 -0.17 11.69 1.60
N PHE A 235 -1.01 12.65 1.97
CA PHE A 235 -2.47 12.49 1.95
C PHE A 235 -3.03 12.76 0.55
N LEU A 236 -3.82 11.81 0.05
CA LEU A 236 -4.57 11.89 -1.21
C LEU A 236 -6.06 11.71 -0.87
N ASP A 237 -6.63 12.65 -0.15
CA ASP A 237 -7.95 12.54 0.47
C ASP A 237 -8.92 13.68 0.10
N GLY A 238 -8.57 14.48 -0.89
CA GLY A 238 -9.37 15.63 -1.33
C GLY A 238 -9.54 16.72 -0.27
N GLY A 239 -8.63 16.76 0.72
CA GLY A 239 -8.68 17.72 1.83
C GLY A 239 -9.58 17.26 2.99
N GLN A 240 -10.09 16.02 2.97
CA GLN A 240 -11.02 15.52 3.98
C GLN A 240 -10.44 15.54 5.39
N SER A 241 -9.17 15.19 5.58
CA SER A 241 -8.54 15.09 6.89
C SER A 241 -8.24 16.44 7.55
N ILE A 242 -8.32 17.53 6.81
CA ILE A 242 -8.06 18.89 7.27
C ILE A 242 -9.32 19.80 7.27
N ASN A 243 -10.46 19.28 6.79
CA ASN A 243 -11.73 19.98 6.76
C ASN A 243 -12.49 19.78 8.08
N GLN A 244 -12.98 20.89 8.66
CA GLN A 244 -13.78 20.92 9.90
C GLN A 244 -15.27 20.76 9.64
#